data_e002a5f22182eb11a4a20441912f3fac
#
_entry.id   e002a5f22182eb11a4a20441912f3fac
#
_cell.length_a   1.000
_cell.length_b   1.000
_cell.length_c   1.000
_cell.angle_alpha   90.00
_cell.angle_beta   90.00
_cell.angle_gamma   90.00
#
_symmetry.space_group_name_H-M   'P 1'
#
loop_
_entity.id
_entity.type
_entity.pdbx_description
1 polymer ?
#
loop_
_entity_poly.entity_id
_entity_poly.type
_entity_poly.pdbx_seq_one_letter_code
_entity_poly.pdbx_strand_id
1 'polypeptide(L)'
;MTDVILRISGMDCGACAVRIVRALRGLPGVHAVFVSDTAGCARLTYDEAAVGLGEIARCVQRAGFDVPVETAELRCPGADDGAEARLRAVFGVRSAARAGDTFMVTLWPVGTDAAVLPAVLGPGAELTAQRGGEEAQQGRTRQRLARRLGFGVLLTALMLWRLP
;
A
#
# COMPACT_ATOMS: atom_id res chain seq x y z
N MET A 1 -13.82 14.28 10.44
CA MET A 1 -13.83 13.99 8.98
C MET A 1 -12.45 14.24 8.44
N THR A 2 -11.87 13.30 7.74
CA THR A 2 -10.50 13.34 7.22
C THR A 2 -10.52 13.15 5.72
N ASP A 3 -9.78 14.01 5.02
CA ASP A 3 -9.57 13.90 3.57
C ASP A 3 -8.24 13.20 3.30
N VAL A 4 -8.28 12.21 2.42
CA VAL A 4 -7.08 11.45 2.05
C VAL A 4 -7.02 11.20 0.56
N ILE A 5 -5.83 11.17 0.01
CA ILE A 5 -5.56 10.72 -1.35
C ILE A 5 -4.81 9.39 -1.25
N LEU A 6 -5.45 8.32 -1.67
CA LEU A 6 -4.92 6.97 -1.66
C LEU A 6 -4.45 6.60 -3.06
N ARG A 7 -3.19 6.24 -3.24
CA ARG A 7 -2.70 5.67 -4.49
C ARG A 7 -3.24 4.27 -4.67
N ILE A 8 -3.70 3.98 -5.89
CA ILE A 8 -4.25 2.67 -6.26
C ILE A 8 -3.61 2.22 -7.56
N SER A 9 -3.16 1.00 -7.58
CA SER A 9 -2.56 0.39 -8.75
C SER A 9 -3.40 -0.74 -9.32
N GLY A 10 -3.22 -0.98 -10.63
CA GLY A 10 -3.97 -1.97 -11.38
C GLY A 10 -5.29 -1.42 -11.96
N MET A 11 -5.46 -0.10 -12.02
CA MET A 11 -6.57 0.55 -12.69
C MET A 11 -6.20 0.78 -14.17
N ASP A 12 -6.68 -0.10 -15.04
CA ASP A 12 -6.37 -0.03 -16.48
C ASP A 12 -7.56 0.47 -17.32
N CYS A 13 -8.70 0.78 -16.68
CA CYS A 13 -9.91 1.20 -17.39
C CYS A 13 -10.92 1.92 -16.47
N GLY A 14 -11.77 2.75 -17.07
CA GLY A 14 -12.83 3.47 -16.35
C GLY A 14 -13.80 2.57 -15.55
N ALA A 15 -14.04 1.33 -16.01
CA ALA A 15 -14.85 0.35 -15.27
C ALA A 15 -14.19 -0.04 -13.93
N CYS A 16 -12.86 0.02 -13.84
CA CYS A 16 -12.11 -0.22 -12.63
C CYS A 16 -12.39 0.85 -11.58
N ALA A 17 -12.41 2.13 -12.00
CA ALA A 17 -12.75 3.25 -11.12
C ALA A 17 -14.17 3.10 -10.53
N VAL A 18 -15.14 2.70 -11.35
CA VAL A 18 -16.53 2.47 -10.90
C VAL A 18 -16.62 1.36 -9.85
N ARG A 19 -15.85 0.27 -10.03
CA ARG A 19 -15.80 -0.84 -9.06
C ARG A 19 -15.23 -0.38 -7.72
N ILE A 20 -14.16 0.41 -7.74
CA ILE A 20 -13.54 0.95 -6.53
C ILE A 20 -14.50 1.89 -5.81
N VAL A 21 -15.14 2.83 -6.54
CA VAL A 21 -16.13 3.74 -5.98
C VAL A 21 -17.26 2.98 -5.29
N ARG A 22 -17.80 1.93 -5.94
CA ARG A 22 -18.86 1.10 -5.37
C ARG A 22 -18.42 0.39 -4.09
N ALA A 23 -17.22 -0.18 -4.11
CA ALA A 23 -16.68 -0.88 -2.95
C ALA A 23 -16.47 0.06 -1.76
N LEU A 24 -15.87 1.22 -2.00
CA LEU A 24 -15.54 2.19 -0.95
C LEU A 24 -16.79 2.88 -0.38
N ARG A 25 -17.79 3.19 -1.22
CA ARG A 25 -19.08 3.75 -0.74
C ARG A 25 -19.87 2.78 0.12
N GLY A 26 -19.60 1.48 0.04
CA GLY A 26 -20.19 0.46 0.89
C GLY A 26 -19.61 0.40 2.31
N LEU A 27 -18.53 1.12 2.59
CA LEU A 27 -17.92 1.15 3.92
C LEU A 27 -18.64 2.19 4.82
N PRO A 28 -19.02 1.82 6.05
CA PRO A 28 -19.55 2.77 7.01
C PRO A 28 -18.47 3.83 7.33
N GLY A 29 -18.89 5.09 7.44
CA GLY A 29 -17.97 6.21 7.70
C GLY A 29 -17.30 6.81 6.47
N VAL A 30 -17.49 6.26 5.27
CA VAL A 30 -17.03 6.88 4.03
C VAL A 30 -18.13 7.79 3.49
N HIS A 31 -17.83 9.10 3.38
CA HIS A 31 -18.81 10.14 2.99
C HIS A 31 -18.70 10.52 1.52
N ALA A 32 -17.48 10.66 1.02
CA ALA A 32 -17.23 11.02 -0.37
C ALA A 32 -16.09 10.17 -0.96
N VAL A 33 -16.24 9.79 -2.22
CA VAL A 33 -15.23 9.04 -2.98
C VAL A 33 -15.17 9.57 -4.39
N PHE A 34 -14.00 9.96 -4.81
CA PHE A 34 -13.66 10.30 -6.18
C PHE A 34 -12.45 9.47 -6.61
N VAL A 35 -12.56 8.74 -7.72
CA VAL A 35 -11.47 7.90 -8.25
C VAL A 35 -11.08 8.41 -9.63
N SER A 36 -9.78 8.62 -9.82
CA SER A 36 -9.17 8.94 -11.12
C SER A 36 -8.33 7.76 -11.58
N ASP A 37 -8.73 7.13 -12.66
CA ASP A 37 -7.98 6.05 -13.31
C ASP A 37 -6.69 6.59 -13.95
N THR A 38 -6.75 7.78 -14.56
CA THR A 38 -5.58 8.43 -15.18
C THR A 38 -4.53 8.86 -14.16
N ALA A 39 -4.94 9.30 -12.97
CA ALA A 39 -4.02 9.68 -11.89
C ALA A 39 -3.64 8.49 -10.98
N GLY A 40 -4.27 7.32 -11.15
CA GLY A 40 -4.01 6.16 -10.33
C GLY A 40 -4.33 6.38 -8.84
N CYS A 41 -5.35 7.18 -8.51
CA CYS A 41 -5.64 7.52 -7.12
C CYS A 41 -7.14 7.62 -6.82
N ALA A 42 -7.47 7.46 -5.55
CA ALA A 42 -8.78 7.76 -4.98
C ALA A 42 -8.66 8.87 -3.94
N ARG A 43 -9.49 9.91 -4.06
CA ARG A 43 -9.70 10.90 -3.01
C ARG A 43 -10.91 10.48 -2.20
N LEU A 44 -10.76 10.44 -0.88
CA LEU A 44 -11.81 10.05 0.05
C LEU A 44 -11.96 11.09 1.15
N THR A 45 -13.23 11.31 1.54
CA THR A 45 -13.58 11.98 2.79
C THR A 45 -14.24 10.93 3.69
N TYR A 46 -13.71 10.69 4.88
CA TYR A 46 -14.20 9.66 5.77
C TYR A 46 -14.06 10.04 7.25
N ASP A 47 -14.75 9.29 8.11
CA ASP A 47 -14.66 9.42 9.56
C ASP A 47 -13.70 8.36 10.11
N GLU A 48 -12.56 8.80 10.66
CA GLU A 48 -11.55 7.91 11.24
C GLU A 48 -12.06 7.13 12.46
N ALA A 49 -13.09 7.64 13.14
CA ALA A 49 -13.69 6.93 14.26
C ALA A 49 -14.56 5.75 13.81
N ALA A 50 -15.09 5.81 12.58
CA ALA A 50 -15.96 4.77 12.02
C ALA A 50 -15.17 3.75 11.18
N VAL A 51 -14.16 4.19 10.41
CA VAL A 51 -13.38 3.33 9.52
C VAL A 51 -11.93 3.76 9.47
N GLY A 52 -11.01 2.85 9.70
CA GLY A 52 -9.57 3.11 9.61
C GLY A 52 -9.03 2.99 8.18
N LEU A 53 -7.92 3.68 7.90
CA LEU A 53 -7.24 3.63 6.60
C LEU A 53 -6.88 2.20 6.17
N GLY A 54 -6.53 1.33 7.13
CA GLY A 54 -6.24 -0.09 6.88
C GLY A 54 -7.43 -0.88 6.36
N GLU A 55 -8.65 -0.51 6.76
CA GLU A 55 -9.87 -1.15 6.26
C GLU A 55 -10.23 -0.65 4.86
N ILE A 56 -10.06 0.64 4.62
CA ILE A 56 -10.19 1.26 3.29
C ILE A 56 -9.24 0.55 2.30
N ALA A 57 -7.95 0.40 2.66
CA ALA A 57 -6.97 -0.28 1.83
C ALA A 57 -7.36 -1.75 1.57
N ARG A 58 -7.81 -2.48 2.59
CA ARG A 58 -8.30 -3.86 2.43
C ARG A 58 -9.53 -3.95 1.52
N CYS A 59 -10.43 -2.97 1.58
CA CYS A 59 -11.60 -2.91 0.70
C CYS A 59 -11.19 -2.78 -0.77
N VAL A 60 -10.23 -1.91 -1.08
CA VAL A 60 -9.64 -1.77 -2.42
C VAL A 60 -8.99 -3.07 -2.88
N GLN A 61 -8.25 -3.76 -1.98
CA GLN A 61 -7.62 -5.04 -2.30
C GLN A 61 -8.64 -6.15 -2.58
N ARG A 62 -9.74 -6.22 -1.82
CA ARG A 62 -10.85 -7.15 -2.09
C ARG A 62 -11.54 -6.88 -3.42
N ALA A 63 -11.59 -5.61 -3.84
CA ALA A 63 -12.09 -5.24 -5.17
C ALA A 63 -11.13 -5.63 -6.32
N GLY A 64 -9.95 -6.20 -6.02
CA GLY A 64 -9.00 -6.72 -7.00
C GLY A 64 -7.91 -5.73 -7.41
N PHE A 65 -7.76 -4.63 -6.68
CA PHE A 65 -6.76 -3.60 -6.90
C PHE A 65 -5.71 -3.62 -5.80
N ASP A 66 -4.57 -2.93 -5.99
CA ASP A 66 -3.53 -2.87 -4.98
C ASP A 66 -3.37 -1.43 -4.46
N VAL A 67 -3.07 -1.32 -3.17
CA VAL A 67 -2.70 -0.07 -2.51
C VAL A 67 -1.21 -0.18 -2.19
N PRO A 68 -0.35 0.54 -2.94
CA PRO A 68 1.08 0.47 -2.72
C PRO A 68 1.43 0.94 -1.31
N VAL A 69 2.44 0.33 -0.74
CA VAL A 69 3.00 0.71 0.55
C VAL A 69 4.47 1.08 0.38
N GLU A 70 4.93 2.00 1.20
CA GLU A 70 6.34 2.35 1.30
C GLU A 70 6.93 1.71 2.55
N THR A 71 8.21 1.38 2.50
CA THR A 71 8.96 0.89 3.65
C THR A 71 10.09 1.85 3.92
N ALA A 72 10.15 2.35 5.15
CA ALA A 72 11.20 3.20 5.64
C ALA A 72 12.00 2.44 6.71
N GLU A 73 13.32 2.55 6.64
CA GLU A 73 14.24 2.06 7.64
C GLU A 73 14.82 3.25 8.39
N LEU A 74 14.58 3.29 9.70
CA LEU A 74 15.02 4.35 10.58
C LEU A 74 16.02 3.78 11.58
N ARG A 75 17.12 4.49 11.79
CA ARG A 75 18.09 4.18 12.84
C ARG A 75 17.94 5.19 13.96
N CYS A 76 17.76 4.72 15.19
CA CYS A 76 17.68 5.54 16.38
C CYS A 76 18.34 4.82 17.56
N PRO A 77 19.66 5.02 17.75
CA PRO A 77 20.37 4.46 18.91
C PRO A 77 19.79 5.02 20.21
N GLY A 78 19.55 4.15 21.18
CA GLY A 78 19.03 4.56 22.48
C GLY A 78 17.54 4.96 22.51
N ALA A 79 16.77 4.58 21.48
CA ALA A 79 15.32 4.77 21.49
C ALA A 79 14.67 4.05 22.68
N ASP A 80 13.73 4.72 23.35
CA ASP A 80 12.96 4.16 24.44
C ASP A 80 11.96 3.07 23.98
N ASP A 81 11.36 2.34 24.93
CA ASP A 81 10.39 1.27 24.64
C ASP A 81 9.08 1.80 24.04
N GLY A 82 8.80 3.11 24.17
CA GLY A 82 7.63 3.77 23.60
C GLY A 82 7.78 4.19 22.14
N ALA A 83 8.99 4.14 21.58
CA ALA A 83 9.31 4.61 20.24
C ALA A 83 8.47 3.91 19.15
N GLU A 84 8.29 2.61 19.26
CA GLU A 84 7.49 1.82 18.31
C GLU A 84 6.01 2.21 18.35
N ALA A 85 5.46 2.48 19.56
CA ALA A 85 4.08 2.91 19.71
C ALA A 85 3.86 4.31 19.12
N ARG A 86 4.83 5.23 19.32
CA ARG A 86 4.78 6.57 18.72
C ARG A 86 4.79 6.49 17.18
N LEU A 87 5.63 5.66 16.61
CA LEU A 87 5.66 5.45 15.15
C LEU A 87 4.34 4.90 14.62
N ARG A 88 3.74 3.93 15.33
CA ARG A 88 2.43 3.36 14.95
C ARG A 88 1.28 4.35 15.07
N ALA A 89 1.40 5.37 15.92
CA ALA A 89 0.39 6.42 16.07
C ALA A 89 0.43 7.46 14.95
N VAL A 90 1.49 7.49 14.13
CA VAL A 90 1.58 8.41 13.00
C VAL A 90 0.56 8.03 11.93
N PHE A 91 -0.20 9.03 11.46
CA PHE A 91 -1.16 8.81 10.38
C PHE A 91 -0.50 8.22 9.15
N GLY A 92 -1.12 7.22 8.54
CA GLY A 92 -0.58 6.53 7.36
C GLY A 92 0.40 5.39 7.69
N VAL A 93 0.89 5.26 8.91
CA VAL A 93 1.73 4.12 9.28
C VAL A 93 0.87 2.87 9.44
N ARG A 94 1.23 1.84 8.69
CA ARG A 94 0.59 0.53 8.73
C ARG A 94 1.17 -0.36 9.81
N SER A 95 2.50 -0.35 9.93
CA SER A 95 3.23 -1.14 10.92
C SER A 95 4.58 -0.52 11.21
N ALA A 96 5.04 -0.67 12.43
CA ALA A 96 6.40 -0.40 12.84
C ALA A 96 6.90 -1.61 13.62
N ALA A 97 8.13 -2.01 13.38
CA ALA A 97 8.80 -3.10 14.08
C ALA A 97 10.22 -2.68 14.43
N ARG A 98 10.63 -2.92 15.66
CA ARG A 98 11.98 -2.63 16.16
C ARG A 98 12.89 -3.86 16.01
N ALA A 99 14.11 -3.63 15.53
CA ALA A 99 15.18 -4.60 15.47
C ALA A 99 16.47 -3.96 16.00
N GLY A 100 16.71 -4.05 17.31
CA GLY A 100 17.80 -3.35 17.99
C GLY A 100 17.64 -1.83 17.90
N ASP A 101 18.61 -1.15 17.29
CA ASP A 101 18.59 0.31 17.07
C ASP A 101 17.88 0.73 15.77
N THR A 102 17.33 -0.24 15.02
CA THR A 102 16.68 0.00 13.73
C THR A 102 15.19 -0.24 13.83
N PHE A 103 14.42 0.61 13.18
CA PHE A 103 12.96 0.50 13.05
C PHE A 103 12.60 0.31 11.58
N MET A 104 11.87 -0.75 11.28
CA MET A 104 11.27 -1.00 9.98
C MET A 104 9.83 -0.50 10.00
N VAL A 105 9.53 0.55 9.25
CA VAL A 105 8.20 1.17 9.20
C VAL A 105 7.60 0.97 7.83
N THR A 106 6.40 0.41 7.80
CA THR A 106 5.61 0.31 6.55
C THR A 106 4.48 1.33 6.63
N LEU A 107 4.32 2.14 5.61
CA LEU A 107 3.32 3.19 5.54
C LEU A 107 2.60 3.22 4.19
N TRP A 108 1.37 3.73 4.18
CA TRP A 108 0.71 4.13 2.93
C TRP A 108 1.13 5.56 2.58
N PRO A 109 1.43 5.86 1.31
CA PRO A 109 1.76 7.21 0.86
C PRO A 109 0.50 8.09 0.78
N VAL A 110 -0.07 8.46 1.92
CA VAL A 110 -1.35 9.15 2.06
C VAL A 110 -1.20 10.57 2.65
N GLY A 111 -0.12 11.23 2.33
CA GLY A 111 0.20 12.58 2.85
C GLY A 111 1.21 12.57 3.99
N THR A 112 1.61 11.42 4.50
CA THR A 112 2.74 11.30 5.43
C THR A 112 3.98 10.90 4.64
N ASP A 113 4.99 11.74 4.67
CA ASP A 113 6.31 11.44 4.12
C ASP A 113 7.15 10.68 5.16
N ALA A 114 7.88 9.67 4.73
CA ALA A 114 8.83 8.96 5.60
C ALA A 114 9.88 9.89 6.21
N ALA A 115 10.17 11.02 5.56
CA ALA A 115 11.11 12.03 6.04
C ALA A 115 10.70 12.69 7.38
N VAL A 116 9.42 12.64 7.78
CA VAL A 116 8.96 13.19 9.07
C VAL A 116 9.09 12.18 10.22
N LEU A 117 9.28 10.89 9.92
CA LEU A 117 9.34 9.84 10.94
C LEU A 117 10.52 9.97 11.92
N PRO A 118 11.73 10.41 11.51
CA PRO A 118 12.82 10.63 12.45
C PRO A 118 12.46 11.63 13.55
N ALA A 119 11.69 12.69 13.24
CA ALA A 119 11.27 13.68 14.21
C ALA A 119 10.37 13.10 15.31
N VAL A 120 9.62 12.04 15.02
CA VAL A 120 8.75 11.32 15.98
C VAL A 120 9.57 10.50 16.97
N LEU A 121 10.74 10.00 16.56
CA LEU A 121 11.65 9.25 17.41
C LEU A 121 12.49 10.14 18.31
N GLY A 122 12.78 11.37 17.86
CA GLY A 122 13.56 12.33 18.63
C GLY A 122 14.98 12.55 18.10
N PRO A 123 15.81 13.27 18.84
CA PRO A 123 17.18 13.61 18.41
C PRO A 123 18.04 12.35 18.26
N GLY A 124 18.79 12.28 17.17
CA GLY A 124 19.64 11.12 16.84
C GLY A 124 18.97 10.05 15.98
N ALA A 125 17.71 10.23 15.62
CA ALA A 125 17.04 9.37 14.65
C ALA A 125 17.36 9.81 13.22
N GLU A 126 17.69 8.85 12.38
CA GLU A 126 18.03 9.06 10.98
C GLU A 126 17.24 8.10 10.08
N LEU A 127 16.78 8.62 8.94
CA LEU A 127 16.21 7.79 7.86
C LEU A 127 17.37 7.16 7.08
N THR A 128 17.52 5.84 7.18
CA THR A 128 18.64 5.11 6.57
C THR A 128 18.30 4.66 5.16
N ALA A 129 17.07 4.22 4.94
CA ALA A 129 16.60 3.79 3.63
C ALA A 129 15.09 4.01 3.48
N GLN A 130 14.67 4.31 2.24
CA GLN A 130 13.26 4.36 1.86
C GLN A 130 13.08 3.59 0.56
N ARG A 131 12.10 2.70 0.52
CA ARG A 131 11.74 1.93 -0.68
C ARG A 131 10.27 2.17 -0.99
N GLY A 132 10.02 2.76 -2.15
CA GLY A 132 8.66 3.01 -2.62
C GLY A 132 7.99 1.74 -3.15
N GLY A 133 6.66 1.73 -3.11
CA GLY A 133 5.84 0.59 -3.57
C GLY A 133 5.91 0.29 -5.07
N GLU A 134 6.52 1.15 -5.87
CA GLU A 134 6.67 0.94 -7.32
C GLU A 134 7.60 -0.24 -7.65
N GLU A 135 8.69 -0.44 -6.88
CA GLU A 135 9.59 -1.58 -7.06
C GLU A 135 8.93 -2.93 -6.71
N ALA A 136 8.09 -2.94 -5.68
CA ALA A 136 7.32 -4.12 -5.30
C ALA A 136 6.27 -4.50 -6.36
N GLN A 137 5.79 -3.52 -7.12
CA GLN A 137 4.80 -3.69 -8.17
C GLN A 137 5.39 -4.27 -9.45
N GLN A 138 6.58 -3.83 -9.86
CA GLN A 138 7.29 -4.40 -11.00
C GLN A 138 7.61 -5.89 -10.80
N GLY A 139 7.96 -6.29 -9.58
CA GLY A 139 8.17 -7.69 -9.21
C GLY A 139 6.91 -8.55 -9.34
N ARG A 140 5.76 -8.05 -8.89
CA ARG A 140 4.47 -8.77 -8.94
C ARG A 140 3.91 -8.87 -10.36
N THR A 141 4.08 -7.83 -11.18
CA THR A 141 3.66 -7.84 -12.59
C THR A 141 4.50 -8.83 -13.40
N ARG A 142 5.82 -8.89 -13.17
CA ARG A 142 6.69 -9.91 -13.76
C ARG A 142 6.31 -11.32 -13.34
N GLN A 143 5.95 -11.54 -12.07
CA GLN A 143 5.51 -12.86 -11.58
C GLN A 143 4.14 -13.29 -12.14
N ARG A 144 3.20 -12.36 -12.33
CA ARG A 144 1.91 -12.65 -12.97
C ARG A 144 2.06 -12.96 -14.46
N LEU A 145 2.92 -12.23 -15.17
CA LEU A 145 3.28 -12.51 -16.57
C LEU A 145 3.99 -13.84 -16.71
N ALA A 146 4.97 -14.13 -15.85
CA ALA A 146 5.69 -15.41 -15.86
C ALA A 146 4.76 -16.61 -15.60
N ARG A 147 3.77 -16.47 -14.69
CA ARG A 147 2.75 -17.53 -14.48
C ARG A 147 1.83 -17.72 -15.69
N ARG A 148 1.42 -16.63 -16.36
CA ARG A 148 0.57 -16.74 -17.57
C ARG A 148 1.33 -17.30 -18.76
N LEU A 149 2.59 -16.92 -18.96
CA LEU A 149 3.46 -17.44 -20.01
C LEU A 149 3.84 -18.91 -19.75
N GLY A 150 4.14 -19.28 -18.49
CA GLY A 150 4.45 -20.65 -18.10
C GLY A 150 3.28 -21.61 -18.36
N PHE A 151 2.03 -21.18 -18.16
CA PHE A 151 0.84 -21.99 -18.45
C PHE A 151 0.61 -22.17 -19.95
N GLY A 152 0.91 -21.13 -20.75
CA GLY A 152 0.81 -21.20 -22.22
C GLY A 152 1.85 -22.14 -22.83
N VAL A 153 3.08 -22.08 -22.37
CA VAL A 153 4.16 -22.95 -22.85
C VAL A 153 3.91 -24.42 -22.47
N LEU A 154 3.35 -24.67 -21.28
CA LEU A 154 3.00 -26.03 -20.86
C LEU A 154 1.89 -26.63 -21.70
N LEU A 155 0.86 -25.83 -22.07
CA LEU A 155 -0.24 -26.27 -22.94
C LEU A 155 0.23 -26.56 -24.37
N THR A 156 1.12 -25.73 -24.93
CA THR A 156 1.65 -25.96 -26.27
C THR A 156 2.59 -27.17 -26.31
N ALA A 157 3.39 -27.41 -25.29
CA ALA A 157 4.23 -28.60 -25.17
C ALA A 157 3.39 -29.88 -25.05
N LEU A 158 2.27 -29.85 -24.33
CA LEU A 158 1.33 -30.98 -24.20
C LEU A 158 0.60 -31.30 -25.50
N MET A 159 0.27 -30.25 -26.28
CA MET A 159 -0.37 -30.41 -27.59
C MET A 159 0.59 -30.99 -28.63
N LEU A 160 1.87 -30.58 -28.62
CA LEU A 160 2.90 -31.11 -29.53
C LEU A 160 3.29 -32.56 -29.21
N TRP A 161 3.16 -33.01 -27.96
CA TRP A 161 3.47 -34.41 -27.59
C TRP A 161 2.37 -35.38 -27.92
N ARG A 162 1.20 -34.91 -28.34
CA ARG A 162 0.02 -35.76 -28.70
C ARG A 162 -0.20 -35.87 -30.19
N LEU A 163 0.67 -35.32 -31.04
CA LEU A 163 0.66 -35.55 -32.48
C LEU A 163 1.49 -36.80 -32.80
N PRO A 164 0.89 -37.81 -33.50
CA PRO A 164 1.57 -39.03 -33.89
C PRO A 164 2.66 -38.79 -34.92
#